data_a6f39a612700064ae12101b1160bdf5c
#
_entry.id   a6f39a612700064ae12101b1160bdf5c
#
_cell.length_a   1.000
_cell.length_b   1.000
_cell.length_c   1.000
_cell.angle_alpha   90.00
_cell.angle_beta   90.00
_cell.angle_gamma   90.00
#
_symmetry.space_group_name_H-M   'P 1'
#
loop_
_entity.id
_entity.type
_entity.pdbx_description
1 polymer ?
#
loop_
_entity_poly.entity_id
_entity_poly.type
_entity_poly.pdbx_seq_one_letter_code
_entity_poly.pdbx_strand_id
1 'polypeptide(L)'
;MPRNNLNVNEKSFTEIKLLGKGKGGYSYLVTDGKNEFVLKQIHHEPCDYYKFGNKLEAELNDYRRLKEVGISIPEMIDFDGKTERILKEYIKGSTIYDLVLNGEVKESYLEQIRAMLKLLYPAKLNIDYFPTNFVVQNEILYYIDYECNSYSDEWNFENWGIKYWSKTEEFMAYNKT
;
A
#
# COMPACT_ATOMS: atom_id res chain seq x y z
N MET A 1 -12.73 8.96 -24.42
CA MET A 1 -11.37 9.51 -24.23
C MET A 1 -10.35 8.41 -24.49
N PRO A 2 -9.26 8.70 -25.20
CA PRO A 2 -8.21 7.71 -25.37
C PRO A 2 -7.61 7.37 -24.00
N ARG A 3 -7.51 6.08 -23.71
CA ARG A 3 -6.85 5.59 -22.50
C ARG A 3 -5.34 5.74 -22.68
N ASN A 4 -4.66 6.17 -21.62
CA ASN A 4 -3.22 6.31 -21.65
C ASN A 4 -2.54 4.93 -21.65
N ASN A 5 -1.51 4.79 -22.49
CA ASN A 5 -0.65 3.63 -22.47
C ASN A 5 0.58 3.94 -21.61
N LEU A 6 0.86 3.07 -20.66
CA LEU A 6 1.99 3.18 -19.73
C LEU A 6 2.91 1.98 -19.98
N ASN A 7 4.15 2.25 -20.34
CA ASN A 7 5.11 1.18 -20.55
C ASN A 7 5.91 0.91 -19.27
N VAL A 8 6.16 -0.37 -19.02
CA VAL A 8 7.12 -0.84 -18.03
C VAL A 8 8.13 -1.71 -18.81
N ASN A 9 9.33 -1.20 -18.97
CA ASN A 9 10.33 -1.74 -19.89
C ASN A 9 9.73 -1.84 -21.32
N GLU A 10 9.71 -3.01 -21.92
CA GLU A 10 9.21 -3.22 -23.28
C GLU A 10 7.71 -3.58 -23.35
N LYS A 11 7.06 -3.71 -22.19
CA LYS A 11 5.63 -4.09 -22.10
C LYS A 11 4.74 -2.86 -21.99
N SER A 12 3.62 -2.87 -22.69
CA SER A 12 2.63 -1.79 -22.70
C SER A 12 1.39 -2.18 -21.90
N PHE A 13 0.94 -1.27 -21.05
CA PHE A 13 -0.26 -1.42 -20.23
C PHE A 13 -1.22 -0.26 -20.50
N THR A 14 -2.51 -0.58 -20.54
CA THR A 14 -3.55 0.43 -20.72
C THR A 14 -4.11 0.85 -19.36
N GLU A 15 -4.13 2.14 -19.08
CA GLU A 15 -4.72 2.69 -17.88
C GLU A 15 -6.23 2.45 -17.87
N ILE A 16 -6.74 1.89 -16.76
CA ILE A 16 -8.16 1.72 -16.49
C ILE A 16 -8.67 2.90 -15.64
N LYS A 17 -8.02 3.16 -14.52
CA LYS A 17 -8.36 4.27 -13.62
C LYS A 17 -7.21 4.59 -12.65
N LEU A 18 -7.22 5.81 -12.13
CA LEU A 18 -6.38 6.20 -11.01
C LEU A 18 -6.95 5.60 -9.72
N LEU A 19 -6.12 4.88 -8.96
CA LEU A 19 -6.49 4.31 -7.66
C LEU A 19 -6.18 5.25 -6.50
N GLY A 20 -5.10 6.01 -6.59
CA GLY A 20 -4.71 6.94 -5.56
C GLY A 20 -3.44 7.71 -5.86
N LYS A 21 -3.22 8.75 -5.06
CA LYS A 21 -2.03 9.57 -5.07
C LYS A 21 -1.44 9.58 -3.67
N GLY A 22 -0.19 9.15 -3.54
CA GLY A 22 0.57 9.20 -2.29
C GLY A 22 1.74 10.15 -2.37
N LYS A 23 2.55 10.20 -1.29
CA LYS A 23 3.78 11.00 -1.22
C LYS A 23 4.80 10.60 -2.28
N GLY A 24 4.85 9.32 -2.61
CA GLY A 24 5.85 8.74 -3.50
C GLY A 24 5.42 8.62 -4.94
N GLY A 25 4.12 8.60 -5.25
CA GLY A 25 3.67 8.36 -6.60
C GLY A 25 2.16 8.29 -6.78
N TYR A 26 1.80 8.07 -8.04
CA TYR A 26 0.42 7.79 -8.45
C TYR A 26 0.26 6.29 -8.69
N SER A 27 -0.81 5.69 -8.18
CA SER A 27 -1.13 4.29 -8.41
C SER A 27 -2.31 4.17 -9.36
N TYR A 28 -2.10 3.44 -10.45
CA TYR A 28 -3.11 3.21 -11.50
C TYR A 28 -3.49 1.73 -11.56
N LEU A 29 -4.77 1.46 -11.75
CA LEU A 29 -5.20 0.15 -12.23
C LEU A 29 -4.95 0.11 -13.74
N VAL A 30 -4.22 -0.90 -14.20
CA VAL A 30 -3.84 -1.06 -15.60
C VAL A 30 -4.13 -2.48 -16.07
N THR A 31 -4.16 -2.68 -17.38
CA THR A 31 -4.34 -4.01 -17.99
C THR A 31 -3.38 -4.22 -19.15
N ASP A 32 -2.96 -5.46 -19.34
CA ASP A 32 -2.26 -5.92 -20.55
C ASP A 32 -3.22 -6.47 -21.63
N GLY A 33 -4.53 -6.35 -21.38
CA GLY A 33 -5.58 -6.90 -22.24
C GLY A 33 -6.12 -8.25 -21.76
N LYS A 34 -5.45 -8.93 -20.82
CA LYS A 34 -5.87 -10.19 -20.23
C LYS A 34 -6.02 -10.09 -18.71
N ASN A 35 -5.05 -9.47 -18.08
CA ASN A 35 -4.95 -9.37 -16.62
C ASN A 35 -4.90 -7.92 -16.17
N GLU A 36 -5.25 -7.70 -14.91
CA GLU A 36 -5.19 -6.40 -14.26
C GLU A 36 -4.01 -6.35 -13.29
N PHE A 37 -3.37 -5.19 -13.22
CA PHE A 37 -2.22 -4.93 -12.36
C PHE A 37 -2.34 -3.54 -11.74
N VAL A 38 -1.54 -3.28 -10.72
CA VAL A 38 -1.30 -1.92 -10.22
C VAL A 38 0.03 -1.42 -10.77
N LEU A 39 0.01 -0.26 -11.40
CA LEU A 39 1.22 0.43 -11.85
C LEU A 39 1.40 1.68 -10.99
N LYS A 40 2.52 1.77 -10.30
CA LYS A 40 2.89 2.96 -9.54
C LYS A 40 3.87 3.79 -10.36
N GLN A 41 3.47 5.02 -10.66
CA GLN A 41 4.34 6.04 -11.25
C GLN A 41 4.92 6.89 -10.12
N ILE A 42 6.22 6.79 -9.91
CA ILE A 42 6.91 7.64 -8.94
C ILE A 42 6.88 9.08 -9.45
N HIS A 43 6.63 10.03 -8.57
CA HIS A 43 6.70 11.45 -8.87
C HIS A 43 7.73 12.14 -7.97
N HIS A 44 8.22 13.30 -8.41
CA HIS A 44 9.16 14.14 -7.70
C HIS A 44 8.54 15.48 -7.31
N GLU A 45 7.22 15.50 -7.10
CA GLU A 45 6.51 16.70 -6.66
C GLU A 45 7.01 17.12 -5.27
N PRO A 46 7.21 18.44 -5.02
CA PRO A 46 7.68 18.93 -3.72
C PRO A 46 6.74 18.54 -2.58
N CYS A 47 7.34 18.13 -1.47
CA CYS A 47 6.64 17.82 -0.24
C CYS A 47 7.43 18.37 0.94
N ASP A 48 6.78 19.18 1.79
CA ASP A 48 7.46 19.97 2.85
C ASP A 48 8.17 19.12 3.91
N TYR A 49 7.81 17.84 4.04
CA TYR A 49 8.32 16.96 5.08
C TYR A 49 9.08 15.73 4.57
N TYR A 50 9.41 15.69 3.29
CA TYR A 50 10.12 14.54 2.74
C TYR A 50 11.20 15.00 1.76
N LYS A 51 12.47 14.76 2.13
CA LYS A 51 13.60 14.95 1.21
C LYS A 51 13.88 13.64 0.52
N PHE A 52 13.78 13.66 -0.81
CA PHE A 52 13.87 12.48 -1.62
C PHE A 52 15.31 12.17 -2.03
N GLY A 53 15.81 11.00 -1.60
CA GLY A 53 16.83 10.29 -2.32
C GLY A 53 16.25 9.55 -3.53
N ASN A 54 16.79 8.38 -3.85
CA ASN A 54 16.24 7.51 -4.89
C ASN A 54 14.99 6.80 -4.36
N LYS A 55 13.82 7.30 -4.71
CA LYS A 55 12.52 6.76 -4.28
C LYS A 55 12.28 5.34 -4.79
N LEU A 56 12.67 5.05 -6.01
CA LEU A 56 12.51 3.71 -6.58
C LEU A 56 13.33 2.70 -5.80
N GLU A 57 14.61 3.00 -5.56
CA GLU A 57 15.49 2.13 -4.78
C GLU A 57 14.97 1.91 -3.35
N ALA A 58 14.47 2.98 -2.71
CA ALA A 58 13.88 2.89 -1.39
C ALA A 58 12.66 1.93 -1.37
N GLU A 59 11.77 2.02 -2.34
CA GLU A 59 10.63 1.09 -2.44
C GLU A 59 11.06 -0.34 -2.72
N LEU A 60 12.04 -0.55 -3.58
CA LEU A 60 12.59 -1.89 -3.84
C LEU A 60 13.19 -2.51 -2.58
N ASN A 61 13.92 -1.73 -1.80
CA ASN A 61 14.50 -2.17 -0.53
C ASN A 61 13.43 -2.49 0.51
N ASP A 62 12.42 -1.64 0.63
CA ASP A 62 11.29 -1.87 1.54
C ASP A 62 10.51 -3.13 1.15
N TYR A 63 10.26 -3.33 -0.14
CA TYR A 63 9.65 -4.55 -0.65
C TYR A 63 10.43 -5.80 -0.22
N ARG A 64 11.75 -5.80 -0.41
CA ARG A 64 12.59 -6.94 -0.01
C ARG A 64 12.50 -7.20 1.49
N ARG A 65 12.60 -6.14 2.31
CA ARG A 65 12.50 -6.28 3.78
C ARG A 65 11.16 -6.86 4.21
N LEU A 66 10.05 -6.38 3.63
CA LEU A 66 8.71 -6.89 3.94
C LEU A 66 8.54 -8.34 3.51
N LYS A 67 9.08 -8.73 2.37
CA LYS A 67 9.07 -10.13 1.91
C LYS A 67 9.89 -11.04 2.82
N GLU A 68 11.07 -10.61 3.24
CA GLU A 68 11.94 -11.36 4.15
C GLU A 68 11.28 -11.59 5.51
N VAL A 69 10.57 -10.60 6.01
CA VAL A 69 9.84 -10.69 7.29
C VAL A 69 8.60 -11.58 7.16
N GLY A 70 8.06 -11.73 5.95
CA GLY A 70 6.92 -12.62 5.68
C GLY A 70 5.57 -11.93 5.69
N ILE A 71 5.53 -10.63 5.41
CA ILE A 71 4.26 -9.87 5.34
C ILE A 71 3.55 -10.17 4.02
N SER A 72 2.22 -10.36 4.10
CA SER A 72 1.37 -10.53 2.92
C SER A 72 1.24 -9.19 2.18
N ILE A 73 1.95 -9.08 1.06
CA ILE A 73 1.99 -7.88 0.21
C ILE A 73 1.80 -8.28 -1.25
N PRO A 74 1.38 -7.35 -2.13
CA PRO A 74 1.33 -7.63 -3.57
C PRO A 74 2.72 -8.02 -4.10
N GLU A 75 2.77 -9.03 -4.94
CA GLU A 75 4.01 -9.39 -5.62
C GLU A 75 4.45 -8.25 -6.55
N MET A 76 5.72 -7.92 -6.52
CA MET A 76 6.32 -7.03 -7.52
C MET A 76 6.55 -7.84 -8.80
N ILE A 77 5.85 -7.45 -9.86
CA ILE A 77 5.91 -8.14 -11.17
C ILE A 77 7.12 -7.66 -11.96
N ASP A 78 7.34 -6.33 -11.98
CA ASP A 78 8.41 -5.72 -12.74
C ASP A 78 8.65 -4.29 -12.25
N PHE A 79 9.76 -3.70 -12.63
CA PHE A 79 10.03 -2.28 -12.42
C PHE A 79 10.89 -1.72 -13.55
N ASP A 80 10.77 -0.43 -13.79
CA ASP A 80 11.47 0.29 -14.84
C ASP A 80 12.19 1.49 -14.24
N GLY A 81 13.53 1.42 -14.22
CA GLY A 81 14.35 2.47 -13.65
C GLY A 81 14.39 3.76 -14.47
N LYS A 82 14.11 3.69 -15.78
CA LYS A 82 14.12 4.88 -16.66
C LYS A 82 12.87 5.72 -16.47
N THR A 83 11.71 5.06 -16.38
CA THR A 83 10.42 5.74 -16.19
C THR A 83 10.02 5.87 -14.73
N GLU A 84 10.77 5.25 -13.83
CA GLU A 84 10.47 5.17 -12.40
C GLU A 84 9.07 4.60 -12.14
N ARG A 85 8.80 3.46 -12.74
CA ARG A 85 7.53 2.73 -12.62
C ARG A 85 7.72 1.38 -11.96
N ILE A 86 6.75 1.01 -11.12
CA ILE A 86 6.68 -0.31 -10.48
C ILE A 86 5.36 -0.95 -10.90
N LEU A 87 5.44 -2.19 -11.37
CA LEU A 87 4.27 -3.01 -11.69
C LEU A 87 4.06 -4.03 -10.58
N LYS A 88 2.86 -4.04 -10.00
CA LYS A 88 2.51 -4.88 -8.87
C LYS A 88 1.28 -5.72 -9.16
N GLU A 89 1.17 -6.84 -8.47
CA GLU A 89 -0.07 -7.61 -8.39
C GLU A 89 -1.22 -6.71 -7.92
N TYR A 90 -2.39 -6.87 -8.54
CA TYR A 90 -3.59 -6.19 -8.10
C TYR A 90 -4.34 -7.04 -7.07
N ILE A 91 -4.37 -6.57 -5.83
CA ILE A 91 -5.17 -7.18 -4.76
C ILE A 91 -6.58 -6.61 -4.85
N LYS A 92 -7.50 -7.41 -5.36
CA LYS A 92 -8.88 -6.99 -5.60
C LYS A 92 -9.75 -7.30 -4.39
N GLY A 93 -10.26 -6.26 -3.75
CA GLY A 93 -11.12 -6.40 -2.58
C GLY A 93 -11.44 -5.06 -1.96
N SER A 94 -12.03 -5.10 -0.77
CA SER A 94 -12.36 -3.89 -0.01
C SER A 94 -11.17 -3.48 0.86
N THR A 95 -10.94 -2.18 0.96
CA THR A 95 -9.97 -1.66 1.94
C THR A 95 -10.54 -1.80 3.35
N ILE A 96 -9.64 -1.90 4.33
CA ILE A 96 -10.09 -1.86 5.74
C ILE A 96 -10.81 -0.54 6.03
N TYR A 97 -10.41 0.57 5.40
CA TYR A 97 -11.11 1.85 5.53
C TYR A 97 -12.59 1.74 5.18
N ASP A 98 -12.92 1.15 4.02
CA ASP A 98 -14.29 0.95 3.58
C ASP A 98 -15.04 -0.02 4.49
N LEU A 99 -14.39 -1.07 4.97
CA LEU A 99 -14.98 -2.02 5.91
C LEU A 99 -15.28 -1.37 7.25
N VAL A 100 -14.44 -0.46 7.74
CA VAL A 100 -14.75 0.33 8.95
C VAL A 100 -15.98 1.21 8.73
N LEU A 101 -16.05 1.92 7.59
CA LEU A 101 -17.21 2.76 7.26
C LEU A 101 -18.52 1.95 7.26
N ASN A 102 -18.48 0.74 6.75
CA ASN A 102 -19.65 -0.13 6.62
C ASN A 102 -19.92 -0.97 7.88
N GLY A 103 -19.05 -0.92 8.88
CA GLY A 103 -19.17 -1.76 10.08
C GLY A 103 -18.92 -3.24 9.80
N GLU A 104 -18.08 -3.57 8.83
CA GLU A 104 -17.85 -4.94 8.34
C GLU A 104 -16.45 -5.48 8.66
N VAL A 105 -15.71 -4.85 9.56
CA VAL A 105 -14.41 -5.36 10.00
C VAL A 105 -14.61 -6.61 10.86
N LYS A 106 -14.08 -7.74 10.42
CA LYS A 106 -14.15 -9.00 11.14
C LYS A 106 -12.99 -9.17 12.12
N GLU A 107 -13.21 -9.91 13.19
CA GLU A 107 -12.14 -10.24 14.14
C GLU A 107 -10.98 -10.96 13.46
N SER A 108 -11.25 -11.79 12.44
CA SER A 108 -10.20 -12.48 11.68
C SER A 108 -9.23 -11.52 10.98
N TYR A 109 -9.67 -10.32 10.62
CA TYR A 109 -8.77 -9.30 10.03
C TYR A 109 -7.88 -8.68 11.09
N LEU A 110 -8.40 -8.45 12.30
CA LEU A 110 -7.62 -7.99 13.45
C LEU A 110 -6.58 -9.03 13.89
N GLU A 111 -6.95 -10.30 13.85
CA GLU A 111 -6.01 -11.41 14.11
C GLU A 111 -4.87 -11.42 13.08
N GLN A 112 -5.18 -11.17 11.81
CA GLN A 112 -4.18 -11.13 10.75
C GLN A 112 -3.22 -9.94 10.90
N ILE A 113 -3.72 -8.74 11.22
CA ILE A 113 -2.80 -7.63 11.50
C ILE A 113 -1.93 -7.91 12.73
N ARG A 114 -2.47 -8.49 13.80
CA ARG A 114 -1.68 -8.88 14.96
C ARG A 114 -0.61 -9.92 14.61
N ALA A 115 -0.90 -10.84 13.70
CA ALA A 115 0.10 -11.79 13.20
C ALA A 115 1.24 -11.06 12.45
N MET A 116 0.91 -10.04 11.66
CA MET A 116 1.93 -9.19 11.02
C MET A 116 2.80 -8.48 12.05
N LEU A 117 2.21 -7.96 13.13
CA LEU A 117 2.96 -7.27 14.20
C LEU A 117 3.98 -8.20 14.84
N LYS A 118 3.63 -9.47 15.04
CA LYS A 118 4.55 -10.48 15.60
C LYS A 118 5.77 -10.74 14.73
N LEU A 119 5.68 -10.44 13.45
CA LEU A 119 6.79 -10.53 12.51
C LEU A 119 7.56 -9.20 12.43
N LEU A 120 6.85 -8.08 12.41
CA LEU A 120 7.42 -6.75 12.22
C LEU A 120 8.21 -6.26 13.43
N TYR A 121 7.65 -6.38 14.64
CA TYR A 121 8.25 -5.80 15.85
C TYR A 121 9.60 -6.43 16.23
N PRO A 122 9.77 -7.76 16.17
CA PRO A 122 11.10 -8.35 16.38
C PRO A 122 12.14 -7.92 15.35
N ALA A 123 11.68 -7.62 14.12
CA ALA A 123 12.53 -7.06 13.05
C ALA A 123 12.78 -5.56 13.20
N LYS A 124 12.24 -4.93 14.24
CA LYS A 124 12.32 -3.49 14.53
C LYS A 124 11.74 -2.62 13.41
N LEU A 125 10.60 -3.07 12.85
CA LEU A 125 9.90 -2.38 11.76
C LEU A 125 8.51 -1.95 12.17
N ASN A 126 8.08 -0.83 11.62
CA ASN A 126 6.69 -0.42 11.50
C ASN A 126 6.31 -0.31 10.04
N ILE A 127 5.03 -0.54 9.73
CA ILE A 127 4.42 -0.20 8.46
C ILE A 127 3.42 0.94 8.67
N ASP A 128 2.86 1.49 7.60
CA ASP A 128 1.81 2.50 7.73
C ASP A 128 0.47 1.80 7.98
N TYR A 129 0.04 1.79 9.24
CA TYR A 129 -1.17 1.09 9.69
C TYR A 129 -2.48 1.78 9.32
N PHE A 130 -2.44 2.88 8.56
CA PHE A 130 -3.66 3.55 8.15
C PHE A 130 -4.51 2.62 7.27
N PRO A 131 -5.83 2.52 7.52
CA PRO A 131 -6.65 1.45 6.93
C PRO A 131 -6.83 1.50 5.41
N THR A 132 -6.50 2.60 4.74
CA THR A 132 -6.48 2.65 3.26
C THR A 132 -5.35 1.82 2.66
N ASN A 133 -4.34 1.48 3.46
CA ASN A 133 -3.18 0.70 3.02
C ASN A 133 -3.39 -0.82 3.12
N PHE A 134 -4.57 -1.27 3.51
CA PHE A 134 -4.89 -2.68 3.68
C PHE A 134 -6.12 -3.06 2.88
N VAL A 135 -6.03 -4.18 2.17
CA VAL A 135 -7.13 -4.73 1.37
C VAL A 135 -7.35 -6.18 1.77
N VAL A 136 -8.61 -6.57 1.87
CA VAL A 136 -9.00 -7.96 2.08
C VAL A 136 -9.42 -8.56 0.76
N GLN A 137 -8.72 -9.62 0.34
CA GLN A 137 -9.04 -10.42 -0.83
C GLN A 137 -9.22 -11.88 -0.40
N ASN A 138 -10.38 -12.46 -0.65
CA ASN A 138 -10.69 -13.86 -0.27
C ASN A 138 -10.40 -14.13 1.22
N GLU A 139 -10.85 -13.23 2.10
CA GLU A 139 -10.68 -13.30 3.56
C GLU A 139 -9.21 -13.17 4.02
N ILE A 140 -8.28 -12.84 3.13
CA ILE A 140 -6.86 -12.63 3.45
C ILE A 140 -6.54 -11.14 3.44
N LEU A 141 -5.91 -10.67 4.50
CA LEU A 141 -5.46 -9.30 4.66
C LEU A 141 -4.12 -9.08 3.98
N TYR A 142 -4.05 -8.09 3.10
CA TYR A 142 -2.81 -7.65 2.43
C TYR A 142 -2.48 -6.21 2.79
N TYR A 143 -1.20 -5.96 3.05
CA TYR A 143 -0.65 -4.61 3.10
C TYR A 143 -0.24 -4.21 1.68
N ILE A 144 -0.95 -3.27 1.08
CA ILE A 144 -0.80 -2.97 -0.36
C ILE A 144 0.25 -1.90 -0.68
N ASP A 145 0.86 -1.32 0.33
CA ASP A 145 2.00 -0.43 0.16
C ASP A 145 3.31 -1.18 0.44
N TYR A 146 4.44 -0.64 -0.03
CA TYR A 146 5.76 -1.22 0.25
C TYR A 146 6.54 -0.44 1.30
N GLU A 147 5.97 0.64 1.83
CA GLU A 147 6.66 1.47 2.83
C GLU A 147 6.82 0.73 4.15
N CYS A 148 8.04 0.69 4.66
CA CYS A 148 8.30 0.31 6.04
C CYS A 148 9.36 1.22 6.65
N ASN A 149 9.24 1.44 7.96
CA ASN A 149 10.07 2.36 8.72
C ASN A 149 10.63 1.66 9.96
N SER A 150 11.63 2.27 10.58
CA SER A 150 12.13 1.81 11.87
C SER A 150 11.03 1.84 12.92
N TYR A 151 11.02 0.84 13.79
CA TYR A 151 10.04 0.76 14.86
C TYR A 151 10.09 1.99 15.76
N SER A 152 8.92 2.48 16.12
CA SER A 152 8.70 3.54 17.10
C SER A 152 7.40 3.29 17.84
N ASP A 153 7.39 3.44 19.15
CA ASP A 153 6.19 3.28 19.97
C ASP A 153 5.08 4.26 19.58
N GLU A 154 5.45 5.47 19.18
CA GLU A 154 4.51 6.51 18.78
C GLU A 154 3.64 6.09 17.58
N TRP A 155 4.23 5.38 16.63
CA TRP A 155 3.60 5.02 15.36
C TRP A 155 3.28 3.53 15.25
N ASN A 156 3.32 2.80 16.35
CA ASN A 156 2.94 1.39 16.34
C ASN A 156 1.41 1.21 16.22
N PHE A 157 0.99 -0.02 16.00
CA PHE A 157 -0.43 -0.32 15.82
C PHE A 157 -1.25 -0.02 17.08
N GLU A 158 -0.76 -0.42 18.24
CA GLU A 158 -1.48 -0.31 19.52
C GLU A 158 -1.68 1.15 19.96
N ASN A 159 -0.70 2.01 19.70
CA ASN A 159 -0.76 3.42 20.11
C ASN A 159 -1.36 4.33 19.03
N TRP A 160 -1.19 4.00 17.75
CA TRP A 160 -1.63 4.85 16.66
C TRP A 160 -2.61 4.15 15.71
N GLY A 161 -2.23 3.03 15.13
CA GLY A 161 -2.99 2.41 14.03
C GLY A 161 -4.39 1.99 14.44
N ILE A 162 -4.54 1.39 15.60
CA ILE A 162 -5.82 0.86 16.09
C ILE A 162 -6.94 1.92 16.14
N LYS A 163 -6.57 3.20 16.32
CA LYS A 163 -7.52 4.31 16.36
C LYS A 163 -8.34 4.44 15.08
N TYR A 164 -7.83 3.92 13.96
CA TYR A 164 -8.46 4.04 12.65
C TYR A 164 -9.07 2.73 12.13
N TRP A 165 -9.01 1.65 12.92
CA TRP A 165 -9.54 0.34 12.54
C TRP A 165 -10.95 0.05 13.08
N SER A 166 -11.60 1.07 13.64
CA SER A 166 -12.99 1.05 14.03
C SER A 166 -13.55 2.49 13.97
N LYS A 167 -14.85 2.65 14.18
CA LYS A 167 -15.50 3.97 14.15
C LYS A 167 -15.22 4.75 15.44
N THR A 168 -13.96 5.08 15.67
CA THR A 168 -13.51 5.95 16.76
C THR A 168 -13.76 7.42 16.42
N GLU A 169 -13.57 8.29 17.40
CA GLU A 169 -13.62 9.75 17.16
C GLU A 169 -12.56 10.19 16.15
N GLU A 170 -11.35 9.63 16.23
CA GLU A 170 -10.24 9.90 15.31
C GLU A 170 -10.58 9.50 13.87
N PHE A 171 -11.14 8.30 13.69
CA PHE A 171 -11.57 7.83 12.38
C PHE A 171 -12.68 8.73 11.81
N MET A 172 -13.68 9.05 12.61
CA MET A 172 -14.81 9.89 12.17
C MET A 172 -14.36 11.31 11.86
N ALA A 173 -13.40 11.86 12.61
CA ALA A 173 -12.83 13.17 12.33
C ALA A 173 -12.08 13.18 11.00
N TYR A 174 -11.29 12.13 10.71
CA TYR A 174 -10.61 11.98 9.43
C TYR A 174 -11.60 11.88 8.26
N ASN A 175 -12.68 11.11 8.42
CA ASN A 175 -13.68 10.90 7.36
C ASN A 175 -14.45 12.19 7.00
N LYS A 176 -14.50 13.19 7.88
CA LYS A 176 -15.18 14.47 7.63
C LYS A 176 -14.31 15.47 6.85
N THR A 177 -13.04 15.21 6.74
CA THR A 177 -12.10 16.05 5.98
C THR A 177 -12.00 15.60 4.53
#